data_fcc36c52f8410a1d0de5f9aeb96b31bd
#
_entry.id   fcc36c52f8410a1d0de5f9aeb96b31bd
#
_cell.length_a   1.000
_cell.length_b   1.000
_cell.length_c   1.000
_cell.angle_alpha   90.00
_cell.angle_beta   90.00
_cell.angle_gamma   90.00
#
_symmetry.space_group_name_H-M   'P 1'
#
loop_
_entity.id
_entity.type
_entity.pdbx_description
1 polymer ?
#
loop_
_entity_poly.entity_id
_entity_poly.type
_entity_poly.pdbx_seq_one_letter_code
_entity_poly.pdbx_strand_id
1 'polypeptide(L)'
;MSRVIDLNNVTVVRDQRPILNNVDWQVESDQRWVIVGPNGAGKTTLLRVAGAQIHPSSGQATILNQRLGEINVFELRTRIGFASSALATHIPNSETVLNAVMTASYAVTGRWNEKYDDIDERRARRVLNEWALENYADRAFGTLSDGERKRTQIARAVMPDPELLLLDEPVASLDLAAREQTISIIGQYASAPTAPAMVMVTHHLEEIPAGFTHALILREGQVYAAGEIGHTLTSDKISEAFGFGVEVDYADGRYRARARR
;
A
#
# COMPACT_ATOMS: atom_id res chain seq x y z
N MET A 1 -2.18 -21.45 -5.49
CA MET A 1 -1.91 -20.08 -5.07
C MET A 1 -0.45 -19.80 -5.44
N SER A 2 -0.14 -18.63 -5.96
CA SER A 2 1.22 -18.26 -6.33
C SER A 2 1.75 -17.24 -5.35
N ARG A 3 3.02 -17.38 -4.96
CA ARG A 3 3.67 -16.45 -4.07
C ARG A 3 4.00 -15.15 -4.81
N VAL A 4 3.55 -14.02 -4.28
CA VAL A 4 3.78 -12.70 -4.88
C VAL A 4 4.89 -11.92 -4.19
N ILE A 5 5.15 -12.19 -2.90
CA ILE A 5 6.30 -11.68 -2.16
C ILE A 5 6.96 -12.86 -1.45
N ASP A 6 8.28 -12.98 -1.59
CA ASP A 6 9.11 -13.95 -0.88
C ASP A 6 10.41 -13.28 -0.45
N LEU A 7 10.48 -12.91 0.81
CA LEU A 7 11.67 -12.30 1.43
C LEU A 7 12.34 -13.34 2.33
N ASN A 8 13.63 -13.57 2.10
CA ASN A 8 14.44 -14.51 2.86
C ASN A 8 15.67 -13.79 3.45
N ASN A 9 15.72 -13.68 4.78
CA ASN A 9 16.80 -13.02 5.53
C ASN A 9 17.13 -11.61 5.02
N VAL A 10 16.09 -10.85 4.63
CA VAL A 10 16.27 -9.52 4.03
C VAL A 10 16.73 -8.51 5.07
N THR A 11 17.87 -7.89 4.80
CA THR A 11 18.44 -6.79 5.60
C THR A 11 18.58 -5.55 4.73
N VAL A 12 18.21 -4.39 5.26
CA VAL A 12 18.43 -3.08 4.63
C VAL A 12 19.20 -2.19 5.58
N VAL A 13 20.39 -1.75 5.17
CA VAL A 13 21.25 -0.84 5.93
C VAL A 13 21.22 0.53 5.28
N ARG A 14 21.05 1.59 6.07
CA ARG A 14 21.15 2.97 5.64
C ARG A 14 21.96 3.75 6.68
N ASP A 15 22.95 4.54 6.23
CA ASP A 15 23.82 5.31 7.11
C ASP A 15 24.43 4.46 8.25
N GLN A 16 24.92 3.26 7.89
CA GLN A 16 25.49 2.25 8.78
C GLN A 16 24.54 1.70 9.86
N ARG A 17 23.23 1.97 9.74
CA ARG A 17 22.21 1.46 10.66
C ARG A 17 21.29 0.49 9.94
N PRO A 18 21.02 -0.69 10.50
CA PRO A 18 20.02 -1.60 9.95
C PRO A 18 18.63 -1.01 10.17
N ILE A 19 17.92 -0.76 9.06
CA ILE A 19 16.51 -0.36 9.08
C ILE A 19 15.60 -1.60 9.05
N LEU A 20 16.01 -2.63 8.28
CA LEU A 20 15.45 -3.98 8.34
C LEU A 20 16.59 -4.94 8.67
N ASN A 21 16.31 -5.94 9.48
CA ASN A 21 17.30 -6.89 9.98
C ASN A 21 16.75 -8.33 9.93
N ASN A 22 17.26 -9.13 9.00
CA ASN A 22 16.89 -10.54 8.81
C ASN A 22 15.36 -10.76 8.72
N VAL A 23 14.70 -10.04 7.83
CA VAL A 23 13.25 -10.15 7.62
C VAL A 23 12.95 -11.34 6.71
N ASP A 24 12.15 -12.28 7.22
CA ASP A 24 11.51 -13.35 6.48
C ASP A 24 10.01 -13.04 6.38
N TRP A 25 9.48 -12.99 5.14
CA TRP A 25 8.07 -12.70 4.93
C TRP A 25 7.59 -13.22 3.59
N GLN A 26 6.42 -13.86 3.58
CA GLN A 26 5.82 -14.45 2.38
C GLN A 26 4.37 -13.99 2.24
N VAL A 27 3.97 -13.68 1.01
CA VAL A 27 2.60 -13.28 0.66
C VAL A 27 2.14 -14.08 -0.56
N GLU A 28 0.96 -14.69 -0.46
CA GLU A 28 0.29 -15.38 -1.56
C GLU A 28 -0.66 -14.43 -2.31
N SER A 29 -0.98 -14.78 -3.55
CA SER A 29 -1.75 -13.93 -4.48
C SER A 29 -3.18 -13.60 -4.02
N ASP A 30 -3.75 -14.40 -3.14
CA ASP A 30 -5.10 -14.23 -2.59
C ASP A 30 -5.13 -13.57 -1.21
N GLN A 31 -3.97 -13.11 -0.71
CA GLN A 31 -3.86 -12.50 0.63
C GLN A 31 -3.88 -10.97 0.57
N ARG A 32 -4.46 -10.38 1.62
CA ARG A 32 -4.47 -8.94 1.89
C ARG A 32 -3.85 -8.71 3.25
N TRP A 33 -2.71 -8.05 3.25
CA TRP A 33 -1.87 -7.86 4.43
C TRP A 33 -1.92 -6.42 4.94
N VAL A 34 -1.99 -6.27 6.25
CA VAL A 34 -1.68 -5.00 6.90
C VAL A 34 -0.34 -5.11 7.66
N ILE A 35 0.52 -4.12 7.49
CA ILE A 35 1.77 -3.97 8.25
C ILE A 35 1.55 -2.90 9.31
N VAL A 36 1.72 -3.26 10.58
CA VAL A 36 1.63 -2.35 11.72
C VAL A 36 2.91 -2.39 12.56
N GLY A 37 3.09 -1.42 13.44
CA GLY A 37 4.23 -1.34 14.34
C GLY A 37 4.60 0.10 14.68
N PRO A 38 5.49 0.33 15.65
CA PRO A 38 5.91 1.65 16.08
C PRO A 38 6.51 2.50 14.94
N ASN A 39 6.58 3.81 15.17
CA ASN A 39 7.30 4.70 14.26
C ASN A 39 8.78 4.33 14.23
N GLY A 40 9.38 4.36 13.04
CA GLY A 40 10.77 3.95 12.86
C GLY A 40 11.01 2.43 12.81
N ALA A 41 9.97 1.59 12.94
CA ALA A 41 10.12 0.13 12.88
C ALA A 41 10.55 -0.42 11.50
N GLY A 42 10.56 0.40 10.43
CA GLY A 42 10.99 -0.01 9.10
C GLY A 42 9.86 -0.34 8.12
N LYS A 43 8.58 -0.10 8.46
CA LYS A 43 7.39 -0.46 7.67
C LYS A 43 7.44 0.05 6.23
N THR A 44 7.63 1.36 6.02
CA THR A 44 7.78 1.95 4.68
C THR A 44 8.97 1.36 3.92
N THR A 45 10.07 1.05 4.62
CA THR A 45 11.25 0.42 4.01
C THR A 45 10.91 -0.99 3.53
N LEU A 46 10.21 -1.79 4.33
CA LEU A 46 9.75 -3.11 3.95
C LEU A 46 8.82 -3.04 2.72
N LEU A 47 7.85 -2.10 2.74
CA LEU A 47 6.96 -1.89 1.61
C LEU A 47 7.71 -1.47 0.34
N ARG A 48 8.77 -0.65 0.46
CA ARG A 48 9.61 -0.23 -0.68
C ARG A 48 10.46 -1.36 -1.24
N VAL A 49 10.89 -2.33 -0.42
CA VAL A 49 11.53 -3.58 -0.89
C VAL A 49 10.50 -4.39 -1.67
N ALA A 50 9.31 -4.61 -1.12
CA ALA A 50 8.21 -5.32 -1.79
C ALA A 50 7.78 -4.65 -3.11
N GLY A 51 7.87 -3.31 -3.19
CA GLY A 51 7.62 -2.53 -4.41
C GLY A 51 8.80 -2.44 -5.38
N ALA A 52 9.88 -3.21 -5.16
CA ALA A 52 11.10 -3.17 -5.96
C ALA A 52 11.70 -1.74 -6.11
N GLN A 53 11.42 -0.84 -5.15
CA GLN A 53 11.93 0.53 -5.16
C GLN A 53 13.33 0.64 -4.55
N ILE A 54 13.67 -0.27 -3.65
CA ILE A 54 15.00 -0.40 -3.07
C ILE A 54 15.44 -1.86 -3.08
N HIS A 55 16.73 -2.08 -3.27
CA HIS A 55 17.34 -3.40 -3.14
C HIS A 55 17.72 -3.68 -1.69
N PRO A 56 17.59 -4.91 -1.20
CA PRO A 56 18.14 -5.29 0.08
C PRO A 56 19.68 -5.16 0.09
N SER A 57 20.25 -4.85 1.25
CA SER A 57 21.71 -4.85 1.45
C SER A 57 22.26 -6.27 1.54
N SER A 58 21.45 -7.21 2.04
CA SER A 58 21.73 -8.65 2.05
C SER A 58 20.41 -9.44 2.15
N GLY A 59 20.48 -10.75 1.95
CA GLY A 59 19.33 -11.63 1.83
C GLY A 59 18.78 -11.67 0.42
N GLN A 60 17.61 -12.28 0.23
CA GLN A 60 16.97 -12.46 -1.07
C GLN A 60 15.55 -11.94 -1.05
N ALA A 61 15.18 -11.16 -2.07
CA ALA A 61 13.82 -10.69 -2.28
C ALA A 61 13.35 -11.13 -3.67
N THR A 62 12.28 -11.91 -3.72
CA THR A 62 11.60 -12.34 -4.94
C THR A 62 10.20 -11.74 -4.94
N ILE A 63 9.86 -10.95 -5.96
CA ILE A 63 8.58 -10.28 -6.11
C ILE A 63 7.95 -10.70 -7.43
N LEU A 64 6.71 -11.16 -7.40
CA LEU A 64 5.99 -11.69 -8.58
C LEU A 64 6.83 -12.73 -9.36
N ASN A 65 7.48 -13.65 -8.63
CA ASN A 65 8.41 -14.66 -9.13
C ASN A 65 9.68 -14.10 -9.80
N GLN A 66 10.02 -12.83 -9.55
CA GLN A 66 11.18 -12.15 -10.10
C GLN A 66 12.16 -11.80 -8.99
N ARG A 67 13.40 -12.31 -9.05
CA ARG A 67 14.43 -12.04 -8.04
C ARG A 67 15.03 -10.65 -8.23
N LEU A 68 14.97 -9.80 -7.21
CA LEU A 68 15.59 -8.48 -7.25
C LEU A 68 17.11 -8.60 -7.40
N GLY A 69 17.68 -7.81 -8.31
CA GLY A 69 19.12 -7.86 -8.66
C GLY A 69 19.44 -8.69 -9.92
N GLU A 70 18.52 -9.52 -10.38
CA GLU A 70 18.71 -10.37 -11.58
C GLU A 70 17.83 -9.95 -12.77
N ILE A 71 16.96 -8.93 -12.58
CA ILE A 71 15.94 -8.54 -13.53
C ILE A 71 15.91 -7.03 -13.81
N ASN A 72 15.21 -6.66 -14.88
CA ASN A 72 14.85 -5.28 -15.15
C ASN A 72 13.70 -4.84 -14.20
N VAL A 73 14.04 -4.10 -13.15
CA VAL A 73 13.06 -3.61 -12.17
C VAL A 73 12.01 -2.67 -12.76
N PHE A 74 12.27 -2.03 -13.89
CA PHE A 74 11.29 -1.17 -14.55
C PHE A 74 10.11 -1.98 -15.09
N GLU A 75 10.37 -3.15 -15.69
CA GLU A 75 9.32 -4.08 -16.15
C GLU A 75 8.53 -4.66 -14.98
N LEU A 76 9.22 -5.04 -13.90
CA LEU A 76 8.53 -5.55 -12.71
C LEU A 76 7.59 -4.49 -12.11
N ARG A 77 8.03 -3.24 -12.03
CA ARG A 77 7.23 -2.15 -11.45
C ARG A 77 5.92 -1.84 -12.21
N THR A 78 5.82 -2.15 -13.49
CA THR A 78 4.55 -1.98 -14.23
C THR A 78 3.47 -2.95 -13.76
N ARG A 79 3.84 -4.05 -13.10
CA ARG A 79 2.94 -5.06 -12.52
C ARG A 79 2.63 -4.78 -11.04
N ILE A 80 3.23 -3.76 -10.45
CA ILE A 80 3.06 -3.38 -9.04
C ILE A 80 2.42 -2.00 -8.95
N GLY A 81 1.25 -1.93 -8.35
CA GLY A 81 0.63 -0.67 -7.96
C GLY A 81 1.26 -0.17 -6.66
N PHE A 82 1.76 1.06 -6.64
CA PHE A 82 2.33 1.66 -5.44
C PHE A 82 1.76 3.05 -5.20
N ALA A 83 1.05 3.22 -4.07
CA ALA A 83 0.53 4.52 -3.64
C ALA A 83 1.21 4.97 -2.36
N SER A 84 1.83 6.14 -2.38
CA SER A 84 2.41 6.80 -1.21
C SER A 84 2.39 8.31 -1.36
N SER A 85 2.40 9.04 -0.26
CA SER A 85 2.43 10.51 -0.27
C SER A 85 3.68 11.06 -0.96
N ALA A 86 4.82 10.35 -0.89
CA ALA A 86 6.05 10.76 -1.56
C ALA A 86 5.94 10.75 -3.10
N LEU A 87 5.20 9.80 -3.67
CA LEU A 87 4.98 9.73 -5.12
C LEU A 87 4.02 10.83 -5.62
N ALA A 88 3.11 11.30 -4.78
CA ALA A 88 2.17 12.36 -5.14
C ALA A 88 2.85 13.69 -5.51
N THR A 89 4.01 13.97 -4.93
CA THR A 89 4.76 15.21 -5.20
C THR A 89 5.25 15.32 -6.63
N HIS A 90 5.26 14.21 -7.38
CA HIS A 90 5.67 14.18 -8.79
C HIS A 90 4.53 14.44 -9.77
N ILE A 91 3.26 14.48 -9.31
CA ILE A 91 2.10 14.81 -10.16
C ILE A 91 2.04 16.33 -10.31
N PRO A 92 2.08 16.89 -11.53
CA PRO A 92 1.95 18.34 -11.72
C PRO A 92 0.61 18.86 -11.18
N ASN A 93 0.62 19.94 -10.44
CA ASN A 93 -0.60 20.54 -9.88
C ASN A 93 -1.62 20.98 -10.92
N SER A 94 -1.15 21.29 -12.13
CA SER A 94 -2.00 21.69 -13.26
C SER A 94 -2.59 20.52 -14.05
N GLU A 95 -2.12 19.28 -13.78
CA GLU A 95 -2.61 18.10 -14.50
C GLU A 95 -4.06 17.78 -14.09
N THR A 96 -4.91 17.35 -15.03
CA THR A 96 -6.25 16.91 -14.69
C THR A 96 -6.22 15.57 -13.95
N VAL A 97 -7.24 15.30 -13.13
CA VAL A 97 -7.35 14.03 -12.40
C VAL A 97 -7.42 12.86 -13.39
N LEU A 98 -8.17 13.01 -14.49
CA LEU A 98 -8.25 12.00 -15.54
C LEU A 98 -6.88 11.70 -16.15
N ASN A 99 -6.16 12.72 -16.58
CA ASN A 99 -4.82 12.56 -17.15
C ASN A 99 -3.85 11.99 -16.11
N ALA A 100 -3.91 12.49 -14.86
CA ALA A 100 -3.09 11.97 -13.77
C ALA A 100 -3.28 10.46 -13.57
N VAL A 101 -4.49 9.93 -13.67
CA VAL A 101 -4.76 8.48 -13.58
C VAL A 101 -4.34 7.78 -14.87
N MET A 102 -4.70 8.29 -16.02
CA MET A 102 -4.44 7.67 -17.34
C MET A 102 -2.93 7.48 -17.61
N THR A 103 -2.11 8.47 -17.24
CA THR A 103 -0.64 8.42 -17.43
C THR A 103 0.04 7.32 -16.64
N ALA A 104 -0.63 6.77 -15.62
CA ALA A 104 -0.09 5.66 -14.82
C ALA A 104 0.09 4.36 -15.63
N SER A 105 -0.70 4.14 -16.70
CA SER A 105 -0.55 2.99 -17.59
C SER A 105 0.84 2.89 -18.22
N TYR A 106 1.52 4.02 -18.36
CA TYR A 106 2.85 4.11 -18.98
C TYR A 106 3.95 4.44 -17.95
N ALA A 107 3.66 4.33 -16.65
CA ALA A 107 4.57 4.65 -15.55
C ALA A 107 5.14 6.08 -15.58
N VAL A 108 4.42 7.04 -16.20
CA VAL A 108 4.79 8.46 -16.25
C VAL A 108 3.89 9.29 -15.34
N THR A 109 4.37 10.47 -14.91
CA THR A 109 3.69 11.31 -13.91
C THR A 109 2.95 12.52 -14.50
N GLY A 110 2.99 12.70 -15.79
CA GLY A 110 2.26 13.77 -16.52
C GLY A 110 2.11 13.40 -17.98
N ARG A 111 1.16 14.05 -18.65
CA ARG A 111 0.94 13.81 -20.08
C ARG A 111 2.03 14.52 -20.89
N TRP A 112 2.84 13.72 -21.61
CA TRP A 112 3.88 14.23 -22.51
C TRP A 112 3.42 14.03 -23.96
N ASN A 113 4.13 13.23 -24.75
CA ASN A 113 3.85 12.98 -26.17
C ASN A 113 3.20 11.61 -26.44
N GLU A 114 2.83 10.88 -25.39
CA GLU A 114 2.17 9.57 -25.51
C GLU A 114 0.79 9.76 -26.15
N LYS A 115 0.48 8.86 -27.08
CA LYS A 115 -0.85 8.76 -27.67
C LYS A 115 -1.68 7.81 -26.82
N TYR A 116 -2.56 8.37 -26.00
CA TYR A 116 -3.59 7.62 -25.31
C TYR A 116 -4.74 7.34 -26.27
N ASP A 117 -5.20 6.10 -26.28
CA ASP A 117 -6.36 5.72 -27.09
C ASP A 117 -7.67 5.76 -26.27
N ASP A 118 -8.79 5.57 -26.97
CA ASP A 118 -10.10 5.54 -26.32
C ASP A 118 -10.25 4.42 -25.29
N ILE A 119 -9.39 3.40 -25.34
CA ILE A 119 -9.39 2.28 -24.37
C ILE A 119 -8.80 2.76 -23.05
N ASP A 120 -7.68 3.48 -23.11
CA ASP A 120 -7.03 4.06 -21.93
C ASP A 120 -7.96 5.04 -21.19
N GLU A 121 -8.64 5.92 -21.95
CA GLU A 121 -9.57 6.88 -21.35
C GLU A 121 -10.78 6.18 -20.71
N ARG A 122 -11.41 5.23 -21.42
CA ARG A 122 -12.54 4.47 -20.85
C ARG A 122 -12.13 3.73 -19.58
N ARG A 123 -10.92 3.16 -19.53
CA ARG A 123 -10.40 2.51 -18.36
C ARG A 123 -10.17 3.49 -17.23
N ALA A 124 -9.52 4.63 -17.49
CA ALA A 124 -9.28 5.67 -16.49
C ALA A 124 -10.60 6.19 -15.88
N ARG A 125 -11.63 6.43 -16.70
CA ARG A 125 -12.96 6.85 -16.21
C ARG A 125 -13.62 5.78 -15.34
N ARG A 126 -13.49 4.48 -15.68
CA ARG A 126 -13.96 3.38 -14.83
C ARG A 126 -13.25 3.39 -13.47
N VAL A 127 -11.93 3.50 -13.47
CA VAL A 127 -11.14 3.58 -12.24
C VAL A 127 -11.54 4.81 -11.41
N LEU A 128 -11.72 5.97 -12.05
CA LEU A 128 -12.20 7.17 -11.35
C LEU A 128 -13.57 6.95 -10.68
N ASN A 129 -14.49 6.27 -11.36
CA ASN A 129 -15.80 5.95 -10.78
C ASN A 129 -15.67 5.00 -9.57
N GLU A 130 -14.87 3.95 -9.67
CA GLU A 130 -14.60 3.00 -8.57
C GLU A 130 -14.02 3.69 -7.33
N TRP A 131 -13.22 4.75 -7.53
CA TRP A 131 -12.57 5.52 -6.45
C TRP A 131 -13.35 6.80 -6.06
N ALA A 132 -14.60 6.94 -6.49
CA ALA A 132 -15.47 8.11 -6.23
C ALA A 132 -14.82 9.44 -6.66
N LEU A 133 -14.20 9.45 -7.85
CA LEU A 133 -13.48 10.59 -8.42
C LEU A 133 -14.04 11.04 -9.79
N GLU A 134 -15.10 10.43 -10.32
CA GLU A 134 -15.62 10.73 -11.64
C GLU A 134 -15.98 12.22 -11.81
N ASN A 135 -16.63 12.81 -10.80
CA ASN A 135 -17.01 14.23 -10.81
C ASN A 135 -15.80 15.20 -10.75
N TYR A 136 -14.61 14.69 -10.54
CA TYR A 136 -13.37 15.45 -10.46
C TYR A 136 -12.47 15.25 -11.68
N ALA A 137 -12.88 14.45 -12.67
CA ALA A 137 -12.06 14.05 -13.82
C ALA A 137 -11.34 15.22 -14.50
N ASP A 138 -12.04 16.32 -14.72
CA ASP A 138 -11.53 17.50 -15.41
C ASP A 138 -10.92 18.56 -14.48
N ARG A 139 -10.91 18.32 -13.17
CA ARG A 139 -10.30 19.24 -12.19
C ARG A 139 -8.79 19.07 -12.16
N ALA A 140 -8.09 20.18 -11.93
CA ALA A 140 -6.64 20.17 -11.72
C ALA A 140 -6.30 19.49 -10.38
N PHE A 141 -5.32 18.59 -10.38
CA PHE A 141 -4.87 17.82 -9.20
C PHE A 141 -4.52 18.71 -8.01
N GLY A 142 -3.91 19.88 -8.27
CA GLY A 142 -3.57 20.85 -7.22
C GLY A 142 -4.76 21.48 -6.50
N THR A 143 -6.00 21.37 -7.06
CA THR A 143 -7.22 21.94 -6.45
C THR A 143 -8.02 20.95 -5.62
N LEU A 144 -7.55 19.69 -5.55
CA LEU A 144 -8.20 18.63 -4.81
C LEU A 144 -7.98 18.78 -3.30
N SER A 145 -8.97 18.33 -2.50
CA SER A 145 -8.79 18.09 -1.07
C SER A 145 -7.79 16.95 -0.83
N ASP A 146 -7.28 16.82 0.38
CA ASP A 146 -6.33 15.76 0.72
C ASP A 146 -6.92 14.36 0.52
N GLY A 147 -8.20 14.16 0.85
CA GLY A 147 -8.91 12.90 0.60
C GLY A 147 -9.03 12.57 -0.90
N GLU A 148 -9.40 13.55 -1.72
CA GLU A 148 -9.47 13.40 -3.18
C GLU A 148 -8.08 13.13 -3.77
N ARG A 149 -7.03 13.80 -3.29
CA ARG A 149 -5.64 13.54 -3.69
C ARG A 149 -5.20 12.11 -3.34
N LYS A 150 -5.47 11.65 -2.13
CA LYS A 150 -5.15 10.28 -1.69
C LYS A 150 -5.86 9.25 -2.56
N ARG A 151 -7.17 9.41 -2.80
CA ARG A 151 -7.91 8.50 -3.68
C ARG A 151 -7.37 8.54 -5.11
N THR A 152 -6.98 9.71 -5.64
CA THR A 152 -6.35 9.82 -6.96
C THR A 152 -5.02 9.06 -7.03
N GLN A 153 -4.21 9.09 -5.97
CA GLN A 153 -2.97 8.30 -5.90
C GLN A 153 -3.23 6.80 -5.93
N ILE A 154 -4.26 6.34 -5.22
CA ILE A 154 -4.63 4.92 -5.25
C ILE A 154 -5.22 4.55 -6.61
N ALA A 155 -6.08 5.38 -7.20
CA ALA A 155 -6.60 5.22 -8.55
C ALA A 155 -5.47 5.08 -9.58
N ARG A 156 -4.41 5.89 -9.47
CA ARG A 156 -3.19 5.73 -10.28
C ARG A 156 -2.51 4.39 -10.08
N ALA A 157 -2.43 3.92 -8.84
CA ALA A 157 -1.76 2.66 -8.52
C ALA A 157 -2.54 1.43 -9.06
N VAL A 158 -3.86 1.52 -9.17
CA VAL A 158 -4.70 0.43 -9.72
C VAL A 158 -4.90 0.53 -11.25
N MET A 159 -4.61 1.67 -11.85
CA MET A 159 -4.80 1.89 -13.29
C MET A 159 -4.08 0.85 -14.18
N PRO A 160 -2.83 0.40 -13.89
CA PRO A 160 -2.15 -0.62 -14.68
C PRO A 160 -2.68 -2.04 -14.51
N ASP A 161 -3.68 -2.30 -13.66
CA ASP A 161 -4.15 -3.65 -13.29
C ASP A 161 -3.08 -4.49 -12.59
N PRO A 162 -2.59 -4.01 -11.47
CA PRO A 162 -1.44 -4.62 -10.84
C PRO A 162 -1.76 -6.00 -10.27
N GLU A 163 -0.75 -6.88 -10.26
CA GLU A 163 -0.81 -8.17 -9.57
C GLU A 163 -0.54 -8.03 -8.06
N LEU A 164 0.09 -6.92 -7.67
CA LEU A 164 0.40 -6.56 -6.27
C LEU A 164 0.13 -5.07 -6.06
N LEU A 165 -0.76 -4.74 -5.10
CA LEU A 165 -1.05 -3.35 -4.72
C LEU A 165 -0.46 -3.03 -3.36
N LEU A 166 0.37 -2.00 -3.30
CA LEU A 166 1.07 -1.53 -2.11
C LEU A 166 0.60 -0.13 -1.73
N LEU A 167 0.11 0.02 -0.51
CA LEU A 167 -0.46 1.26 0.02
C LEU A 167 0.33 1.72 1.26
N ASP A 168 1.05 2.83 1.14
CA ASP A 168 1.83 3.40 2.25
C ASP A 168 1.04 4.53 2.91
N GLU A 169 0.43 4.25 4.06
CA GLU A 169 -0.38 5.18 4.84
C GLU A 169 -1.45 5.90 4.00
N PRO A 170 -2.35 5.16 3.33
CA PRO A 170 -3.26 5.72 2.34
C PRO A 170 -4.27 6.72 2.91
N VAL A 171 -4.52 6.68 4.22
CA VAL A 171 -5.51 7.52 4.88
C VAL A 171 -4.92 8.45 5.95
N ALA A 172 -3.58 8.47 6.08
CA ALA A 172 -2.92 9.36 7.05
C ALA A 172 -3.25 10.83 6.79
N SER A 173 -3.47 11.58 7.87
CA SER A 173 -3.76 13.02 7.87
C SER A 173 -5.12 13.43 7.25
N LEU A 174 -6.00 12.47 6.99
CA LEU A 174 -7.35 12.76 6.53
C LEU A 174 -8.28 13.10 7.71
N ASP A 175 -9.25 13.97 7.46
CA ASP A 175 -10.37 14.14 8.39
C ASP A 175 -11.21 12.86 8.48
N LEU A 176 -12.09 12.79 9.47
CA LEU A 176 -12.87 11.59 9.74
C LEU A 176 -13.69 11.12 8.54
N ALA A 177 -14.36 12.05 7.84
CA ALA A 177 -15.24 11.71 6.73
C ALA A 177 -14.45 11.16 5.52
N ALA A 178 -13.38 11.86 5.12
CA ALA A 178 -12.51 11.44 4.03
C ALA A 178 -11.79 10.12 4.34
N ARG A 179 -11.38 9.93 5.60
CA ARG A 179 -10.75 8.69 6.08
C ARG A 179 -11.72 7.52 5.94
N GLU A 180 -12.92 7.59 6.52
CA GLU A 180 -13.90 6.51 6.50
C GLU A 180 -14.36 6.20 5.07
N GLN A 181 -14.56 7.22 4.23
CA GLN A 181 -14.88 7.00 2.81
C GLN A 181 -13.76 6.23 2.10
N THR A 182 -12.49 6.63 2.29
CA THR A 182 -11.36 5.98 1.63
C THR A 182 -11.17 4.55 2.12
N ILE A 183 -11.29 4.30 3.44
CA ILE A 183 -11.24 2.96 4.02
C ILE A 183 -12.33 2.05 3.44
N SER A 184 -13.57 2.57 3.33
CA SER A 184 -14.70 1.84 2.75
C SER A 184 -14.41 1.42 1.29
N ILE A 185 -13.88 2.34 0.47
CA ILE A 185 -13.54 2.05 -0.94
C ILE A 185 -12.42 1.00 -1.02
N ILE A 186 -11.35 1.14 -0.21
CA ILE A 186 -10.27 0.14 -0.16
C ILE A 186 -10.84 -1.24 0.24
N GLY A 187 -11.74 -1.29 1.23
CA GLY A 187 -12.36 -2.54 1.66
C GLY A 187 -13.23 -3.19 0.58
N GLN A 188 -14.01 -2.40 -0.15
CA GLN A 188 -14.79 -2.89 -1.30
C GLN A 188 -13.86 -3.46 -2.38
N TYR A 189 -12.79 -2.75 -2.72
CA TYR A 189 -11.80 -3.19 -3.69
C TYR A 189 -11.11 -4.48 -3.23
N ALA A 190 -10.66 -4.56 -1.96
CA ALA A 190 -10.00 -5.73 -1.39
C ALA A 190 -10.91 -6.98 -1.33
N SER A 191 -12.22 -6.79 -1.23
CA SER A 191 -13.21 -7.86 -1.16
C SER A 191 -13.68 -8.35 -2.54
N ALA A 192 -13.27 -7.69 -3.63
CA ALA A 192 -13.64 -8.11 -4.98
C ALA A 192 -12.96 -9.44 -5.34
N PRO A 193 -13.63 -10.37 -6.06
CA PRO A 193 -13.04 -11.66 -6.46
C PRO A 193 -11.77 -11.53 -7.32
N THR A 194 -11.65 -10.40 -8.04
CA THR A 194 -10.52 -10.09 -8.92
C THR A 194 -9.47 -9.21 -8.26
N ALA A 195 -9.61 -8.91 -6.96
CA ALA A 195 -8.65 -8.06 -6.27
C ALA A 195 -7.24 -8.69 -6.28
N PRO A 196 -6.19 -7.92 -6.55
CA PRO A 196 -4.81 -8.39 -6.49
C PRO A 196 -4.42 -8.74 -5.04
N ALA A 197 -3.21 -9.30 -4.86
CA ALA A 197 -2.59 -9.28 -3.55
C ALA A 197 -2.42 -7.84 -3.09
N MET A 198 -2.68 -7.56 -1.82
CA MET A 198 -2.60 -6.19 -1.29
C MET A 198 -1.76 -6.15 -0.02
N VAL A 199 -0.96 -5.10 0.11
CA VAL A 199 -0.25 -4.79 1.36
C VAL A 199 -0.46 -3.32 1.70
N MET A 200 -0.95 -3.07 2.90
CA MET A 200 -1.17 -1.72 3.42
C MET A 200 -0.33 -1.49 4.68
N VAL A 201 0.36 -0.38 4.74
CA VAL A 201 1.00 0.11 5.97
C VAL A 201 0.07 1.11 6.64
N THR A 202 -0.13 0.96 7.95
CA THR A 202 -0.81 1.96 8.78
C THR A 202 -0.24 2.00 10.19
N HIS A 203 -0.48 3.11 10.89
CA HIS A 203 -0.16 3.30 12.31
C HIS A 203 -1.37 3.06 13.22
N HIS A 204 -2.58 2.97 12.67
CA HIS A 204 -3.83 2.88 13.42
C HIS A 204 -4.61 1.64 13.03
N LEU A 205 -4.97 0.81 14.02
CA LEU A 205 -5.73 -0.41 13.76
C LEU A 205 -7.13 -0.12 13.22
N GLU A 206 -7.69 1.05 13.58
CA GLU A 206 -8.99 1.53 13.09
C GLU A 206 -9.01 1.83 11.59
N GLU A 207 -7.83 1.98 10.98
CA GLU A 207 -7.69 2.24 9.55
C GLU A 207 -7.68 0.97 8.69
N ILE A 208 -7.67 -0.21 9.32
CA ILE A 208 -7.66 -1.49 8.61
C ILE A 208 -9.02 -1.71 7.95
N PRO A 209 -9.08 -1.80 6.61
CA PRO A 209 -10.33 -2.02 5.89
C PRO A 209 -10.86 -3.45 6.08
N ALA A 210 -12.16 -3.64 5.86
CA ALA A 210 -12.71 -4.97 5.71
C ALA A 210 -12.04 -5.71 4.53
N GLY A 211 -11.99 -7.06 4.58
CA GLY A 211 -11.39 -7.88 3.53
C GLY A 211 -9.89 -8.10 3.67
N PHE A 212 -9.21 -7.46 4.64
CA PHE A 212 -7.83 -7.80 4.97
C PHE A 212 -7.77 -9.10 5.78
N THR A 213 -6.89 -10.00 5.38
CA THR A 213 -6.86 -11.39 5.86
C THR A 213 -5.67 -11.67 6.78
N HIS A 214 -4.57 -10.95 6.60
CA HIS A 214 -3.31 -11.18 7.30
C HIS A 214 -2.74 -9.89 7.88
N ALA A 215 -1.91 -10.04 8.90
CA ALA A 215 -1.18 -8.93 9.49
C ALA A 215 0.28 -9.29 9.74
N LEU A 216 1.14 -8.28 9.64
CA LEU A 216 2.54 -8.33 10.05
C LEU A 216 2.79 -7.21 11.05
N ILE A 217 3.33 -7.56 12.22
CA ILE A 217 3.80 -6.61 13.22
C ILE A 217 5.31 -6.48 13.08
N LEU A 218 5.77 -5.27 12.75
CA LEU A 218 7.20 -4.97 12.64
C LEU A 218 7.67 -4.20 13.88
N ARG A 219 8.77 -4.65 14.47
CA ARG A 219 9.41 -3.99 15.61
C ARG A 219 10.92 -3.96 15.40
N GLU A 220 11.54 -2.79 15.55
CA GLU A 220 13.01 -2.63 15.47
C GLU A 220 13.65 -3.26 14.22
N GLY A 221 12.97 -3.14 13.07
CA GLY A 221 13.43 -3.69 11.80
C GLY A 221 13.24 -5.20 11.63
N GLN A 222 12.59 -5.88 12.55
CA GLN A 222 12.34 -7.32 12.53
C GLN A 222 10.86 -7.66 12.53
N VAL A 223 10.49 -8.81 11.97
CA VAL A 223 9.14 -9.35 12.07
C VAL A 223 8.93 -9.87 13.50
N TYR A 224 8.10 -9.16 14.27
CA TYR A 224 7.71 -9.59 15.61
C TYR A 224 6.65 -10.70 15.56
N ALA A 225 5.63 -10.53 14.71
CA ALA A 225 4.60 -11.54 14.46
C ALA A 225 4.03 -11.35 13.04
N ALA A 226 3.67 -12.45 12.39
CA ALA A 226 3.01 -12.44 11.09
C ALA A 226 2.06 -13.64 10.95
N GLY A 227 0.96 -13.48 10.21
CA GLY A 227 -0.02 -14.52 9.95
C GLY A 227 -1.44 -14.00 9.82
N GLU A 228 -2.42 -14.88 10.00
CA GLU A 228 -3.84 -14.51 9.98
C GLU A 228 -4.13 -13.35 10.91
N ILE A 229 -4.91 -12.38 10.43
CA ILE A 229 -5.08 -11.08 11.06
C ILE A 229 -5.62 -11.21 12.50
N GLY A 230 -6.63 -12.05 12.74
CA GLY A 230 -7.23 -12.24 14.07
C GLY A 230 -6.29 -12.88 15.09
N HIS A 231 -5.35 -13.72 14.63
CA HIS A 231 -4.34 -14.36 15.49
C HIS A 231 -3.09 -13.47 15.68
N THR A 232 -2.92 -12.46 14.83
CA THR A 232 -1.75 -11.58 14.86
C THR A 232 -2.04 -10.29 15.60
N LEU A 233 -3.18 -9.64 15.39
CA LEU A 233 -3.56 -8.38 16.03
C LEU A 233 -4.24 -8.61 17.38
N THR A 234 -3.53 -9.23 18.33
CA THR A 234 -4.02 -9.43 19.69
C THR A 234 -3.53 -8.32 20.62
N SER A 235 -4.27 -8.07 21.72
CA SER A 235 -3.90 -7.08 22.74
C SER A 235 -2.49 -7.29 23.28
N ASP A 236 -2.08 -8.53 23.50
CA ASP A 236 -0.78 -8.85 24.07
C ASP A 236 0.35 -8.58 23.08
N LYS A 237 0.23 -9.06 21.82
CA LYS A 237 1.25 -8.84 20.77
C LYS A 237 1.40 -7.35 20.44
N ILE A 238 0.28 -6.62 20.36
CA ILE A 238 0.32 -5.17 20.13
C ILE A 238 0.95 -4.45 21.32
N SER A 239 0.58 -4.82 22.56
CA SER A 239 1.19 -4.22 23.77
C SER A 239 2.70 -4.43 23.81
N GLU A 240 3.17 -5.64 23.54
CA GLU A 240 4.60 -5.95 23.52
C GLU A 240 5.35 -5.22 22.38
N ALA A 241 4.75 -5.18 21.19
CA ALA A 241 5.38 -4.51 20.04
C ALA A 241 5.51 -2.99 20.24
N PHE A 242 4.50 -2.37 20.87
CA PHE A 242 4.48 -0.92 21.11
C PHE A 242 5.11 -0.51 22.45
N GLY A 243 5.40 -1.45 23.33
CA GLY A 243 6.04 -1.19 24.63
C GLY A 243 5.14 -0.55 25.68
N PHE A 244 3.80 -0.60 25.50
CA PHE A 244 2.82 -0.14 26.51
C PHE A 244 1.52 -0.95 26.38
N GLY A 245 0.71 -0.96 27.47
CA GLY A 245 -0.53 -1.71 27.50
C GLY A 245 -1.56 -1.20 26.48
N VAL A 246 -1.94 -2.05 25.54
CA VAL A 246 -2.97 -1.77 24.53
C VAL A 246 -4.06 -2.85 24.64
N GLU A 247 -5.31 -2.42 24.63
CA GLU A 247 -6.44 -3.30 24.43
C GLU A 247 -6.90 -3.20 22.97
N VAL A 248 -6.94 -4.35 22.29
CA VAL A 248 -7.43 -4.48 20.91
C VAL A 248 -8.73 -5.22 20.93
N ASP A 249 -9.74 -4.67 20.30
CA ASP A 249 -11.02 -5.33 20.06
C ASP A 249 -11.38 -5.32 18.57
N TYR A 250 -12.28 -6.23 18.17
CA TYR A 250 -12.83 -6.31 16.83
C TYR A 250 -14.34 -6.27 16.93
N ALA A 251 -14.94 -5.19 16.46
CA ALA A 251 -16.38 -4.97 16.49
C ALA A 251 -16.85 -4.30 15.20
N ASP A 252 -18.04 -4.66 14.72
CA ASP A 252 -18.67 -4.11 13.53
C ASP A 252 -17.78 -4.21 12.26
N GLY A 253 -16.98 -5.29 12.16
CA GLY A 253 -16.07 -5.50 11.02
C GLY A 253 -14.78 -4.67 11.06
N ARG A 254 -14.46 -4.00 12.19
CA ARG A 254 -13.31 -3.11 12.33
C ARG A 254 -12.51 -3.40 13.61
N TYR A 255 -11.20 -3.27 13.51
CA TYR A 255 -10.30 -3.27 14.65
C TYR A 255 -10.37 -1.92 15.37
N ARG A 256 -10.20 -1.95 16.70
CA ARG A 256 -10.07 -0.78 17.56
C ARG A 256 -8.94 -1.01 18.55
N ALA A 257 -8.19 0.05 18.85
CA ALA A 257 -7.12 -0.01 19.83
C ALA A 257 -7.25 1.14 20.81
N ARG A 258 -7.07 0.82 22.11
CA ARG A 258 -7.06 1.82 23.19
C ARG A 258 -5.98 1.50 24.22
N ALA A 259 -5.43 2.51 24.86
CA ALA A 259 -4.52 2.28 25.98
C ALA A 259 -5.23 1.54 27.12
N ARG A 260 -4.62 0.50 27.68
CA ARG A 260 -5.05 -0.09 28.95
C ARG A 260 -4.77 0.91 30.07
N ARG A 261 -5.77 1.16 30.90
CA ARG A 261 -5.64 1.98 32.11
C ARG A 261 -5.13 1.13 33.27
#